data_d494b5d9ca8e95320841509ac7403d95
#
_entry.id   d494b5d9ca8e95320841509ac7403d95
#
_cell.length_a   1.000
_cell.length_b   1.000
_cell.length_c   1.000
_cell.angle_alpha   90.00
_cell.angle_beta   90.00
_cell.angle_gamma   90.00
#
_symmetry.space_group_name_H-M   'P 1'
#
loop_
_entity.id
_entity.type
_entity.pdbx_description
1 polymer ?
#
loop_
_entity_poly.entity_id
_entity_poly.type
_entity_poly.pdbx_seq_one_letter_code
_entity_poly.pdbx_strand_id
1 'polypeptide(L)'
;MSPAELHADSIVIDGLIIAKWNRELFEDMRKGGLTAANCTVSVWEGFKATVDQIAASQKLIRDNSDLVMPVRTTADIRKAKELGKTGILFGFQNAHAFEDQIAYVDVFKQLGVGIVQMCYNTQNLVGTGCYERDGGLSGFGREIVAEMNRVGIMCDLSHVGSKTSEEVILESKKPVCYSHCLPSGLKEHPRNKSDAELKFIADHGGFVGVTMFAP
;
A
#
# COMPACT_ATOMS: atom_id res chain seq x y z
N MET A 1 30.56 2.37 9.84
CA MET A 1 29.42 3.16 9.32
C MET A 1 28.61 3.64 10.51
N SER A 2 28.44 4.94 10.67
CA SER A 2 27.58 5.52 11.70
C SER A 2 26.10 5.31 11.35
N PRO A 3 25.14 5.44 12.29
CA PRO A 3 23.71 5.38 12.00
C PRO A 3 23.28 6.38 10.91
N ALA A 4 23.86 7.58 10.90
CA ALA A 4 23.54 8.59 9.88
C ALA A 4 24.06 8.19 8.48
N GLU A 5 25.26 7.63 8.39
CA GLU A 5 25.80 7.10 7.12
C GLU A 5 24.97 5.91 6.62
N LEU A 6 24.56 4.99 7.51
CA LEU A 6 23.70 3.86 7.16
C LEU A 6 22.35 4.35 6.63
N HIS A 7 21.72 5.32 7.29
CA HIS A 7 20.46 5.90 6.84
C HIS A 7 20.61 6.59 5.48
N ALA A 8 21.68 7.36 5.29
CA ALA A 8 21.95 8.05 4.03
C ALA A 8 22.18 7.07 2.86
N ASP A 9 22.81 5.92 3.10
CA ASP A 9 23.07 4.90 2.09
C ASP A 9 21.87 4.00 1.80
N SER A 10 21.00 3.78 2.79
CA SER A 10 19.85 2.89 2.69
C SER A 10 18.76 3.40 1.75
N ILE A 11 18.00 2.48 1.12
CA ILE A 11 16.70 2.77 0.53
C ILE A 11 15.68 2.78 1.67
N VAL A 12 15.09 3.94 1.93
CA VAL A 12 14.09 4.14 2.99
C VAL A 12 12.72 4.30 2.34
N ILE A 13 11.78 3.42 2.67
CA ILE A 13 10.43 3.43 2.10
C ILE A 13 9.41 3.57 3.23
N ASP A 14 8.51 4.55 3.12
CA ASP A 14 7.32 4.63 3.96
C ASP A 14 6.19 3.79 3.34
N GLY A 15 5.72 2.80 4.09
CA GLY A 15 4.72 1.84 3.64
C GLY A 15 3.32 2.43 3.45
N LEU A 16 3.02 3.58 4.07
CA LEU A 16 1.78 4.31 3.86
C LEU A 16 1.87 5.75 4.36
N ILE A 17 1.55 6.68 3.49
CA ILE A 17 1.32 8.08 3.86
C ILE A 17 -0.09 8.50 3.41
N ILE A 18 -0.85 9.06 4.35
CA ILE A 18 -2.08 9.80 4.09
C ILE A 18 -1.89 11.23 4.59
N ALA A 19 -1.91 12.20 3.69
CA ALA A 19 -1.61 13.59 4.00
C ALA A 19 -2.24 14.56 2.99
N LYS A 20 -2.25 15.84 3.33
CA LYS A 20 -2.49 16.91 2.33
C LYS A 20 -1.19 17.16 1.55
N TRP A 21 -1.11 16.57 0.37
CA TRP A 21 0.05 16.63 -0.49
C TRP A 21 0.30 18.06 -0.97
N ASN A 22 1.50 18.57 -0.72
CA ASN A 22 1.96 19.89 -1.13
C ASN A 22 3.50 19.90 -1.25
N ARG A 23 4.06 21.01 -1.73
CA ARG A 23 5.50 21.17 -1.89
C ARG A 23 6.28 21.04 -0.57
N GLU A 24 5.77 21.63 0.51
CA GLU A 24 6.42 21.63 1.83
C GLU A 24 6.61 20.17 2.33
N LEU A 25 5.56 19.32 2.22
CA LEU A 25 5.66 17.92 2.56
C LEU A 25 6.71 17.19 1.73
N PHE A 26 6.82 17.48 0.43
CA PHE A 26 7.84 16.87 -0.43
C PHE A 26 9.27 17.31 -0.03
N GLU A 27 9.44 18.56 0.38
CA GLU A 27 10.70 19.06 0.93
C GLU A 27 11.08 18.36 2.23
N ASP A 28 10.11 18.13 3.13
CA ASP A 28 10.34 17.42 4.39
C ASP A 28 10.65 15.93 4.18
N MET A 29 9.98 15.26 3.23
CA MET A 29 10.33 13.89 2.84
C MET A 29 11.78 13.79 2.37
N ARG A 30 12.24 14.74 1.55
CA ARG A 30 13.64 14.81 1.10
C ARG A 30 14.60 15.07 2.25
N LYS A 31 14.31 16.04 3.12
CA LYS A 31 15.13 16.33 4.32
C LYS A 31 15.25 15.11 5.23
N GLY A 32 14.15 14.33 5.37
CA GLY A 32 14.12 13.08 6.11
C GLY A 32 14.83 11.90 5.43
N GLY A 33 15.36 12.07 4.22
CA GLY A 33 16.07 11.01 3.49
C GLY A 33 15.14 9.90 2.95
N LEU A 34 13.83 10.18 2.83
CA LEU A 34 12.86 9.22 2.31
C LEU A 34 13.08 8.97 0.82
N THR A 35 13.34 7.72 0.45
CA THR A 35 13.58 7.32 -0.94
C THR A 35 12.28 7.14 -1.71
N ALA A 36 11.27 6.52 -1.10
CA ALA A 36 9.95 6.35 -1.70
C ALA A 36 8.85 6.30 -0.65
N ALA A 37 7.62 6.59 -1.06
CA ALA A 37 6.44 6.53 -0.22
C ALA A 37 5.24 5.94 -0.97
N ASN A 38 4.49 5.07 -0.29
CA ASN A 38 3.16 4.66 -0.71
C ASN A 38 2.15 5.74 -0.34
N CYS A 39 1.64 6.43 -1.35
CA CYS A 39 0.76 7.58 -1.21
C CYS A 39 -0.68 7.17 -1.45
N THR A 40 -1.54 7.31 -0.43
CA THR A 40 -2.96 7.00 -0.55
C THR A 40 -3.65 7.96 -1.51
N VAL A 41 -4.26 7.42 -2.56
CA VAL A 41 -5.08 8.16 -3.54
C VAL A 41 -6.53 7.69 -3.59
N SER A 42 -6.90 6.68 -2.82
CA SER A 42 -8.29 6.23 -2.64
C SER A 42 -8.48 5.43 -1.36
N VAL A 43 -9.63 5.60 -0.70
CA VAL A 43 -10.08 4.81 0.45
C VAL A 43 -11.52 4.33 0.23
N TRP A 44 -12.47 5.26 0.07
CA TRP A 44 -13.91 5.00 -0.05
C TRP A 44 -14.48 5.35 -1.42
N GLU A 45 -13.65 5.95 -2.26
CA GLU A 45 -14.06 6.44 -3.56
C GLU A 45 -14.29 5.30 -4.55
N GLY A 46 -15.35 5.42 -5.38
CA GLY A 46 -15.56 4.57 -6.54
C GLY A 46 -14.62 4.98 -7.70
N PHE A 47 -14.76 4.29 -8.83
CA PHE A 47 -13.85 4.41 -9.97
C PHE A 47 -13.62 5.85 -10.42
N LYS A 48 -14.71 6.60 -10.73
CA LYS A 48 -14.57 7.97 -11.29
C LYS A 48 -13.83 8.91 -10.34
N ALA A 49 -14.23 8.95 -9.05
CA ALA A 49 -13.63 9.84 -8.08
C ALA A 49 -12.14 9.48 -7.85
N THR A 50 -11.80 8.20 -7.86
CA THR A 50 -10.42 7.72 -7.76
C THR A 50 -9.59 8.16 -8.95
N VAL A 51 -10.12 8.10 -10.18
CA VAL A 51 -9.44 8.59 -11.38
C VAL A 51 -9.19 10.11 -11.29
N ASP A 52 -10.18 10.89 -10.82
CA ASP A 52 -10.03 12.33 -10.63
C ASP A 52 -8.90 12.64 -9.60
N GLN A 53 -8.81 11.88 -8.50
CA GLN A 53 -7.75 12.03 -7.50
C GLN A 53 -6.36 11.65 -8.06
N ILE A 54 -6.27 10.56 -8.84
CA ILE A 54 -5.03 10.17 -9.51
C ILE A 54 -4.56 11.27 -10.46
N ALA A 55 -5.47 11.83 -11.27
CA ALA A 55 -5.15 12.91 -12.21
C ALA A 55 -4.61 14.16 -11.49
N ALA A 56 -5.23 14.56 -10.37
CA ALA A 56 -4.77 15.66 -9.54
C ALA A 56 -3.39 15.37 -8.93
N SER A 57 -3.18 14.16 -8.42
CA SER A 57 -1.90 13.72 -7.83
C SER A 57 -0.78 13.67 -8.87
N GLN A 58 -1.06 13.18 -10.08
CA GLN A 58 -0.10 13.20 -11.18
C GLN A 58 0.30 14.62 -11.58
N LYS A 59 -0.67 15.56 -11.59
CA LYS A 59 -0.36 16.97 -11.83
C LYS A 59 0.56 17.52 -10.74
N LEU A 60 0.27 17.28 -9.48
CA LEU A 60 1.08 17.73 -8.36
C LEU A 60 2.52 17.20 -8.42
N ILE A 61 2.71 15.91 -8.79
CA ILE A 61 4.04 15.31 -8.99
C ILE A 61 4.78 16.03 -10.14
N ARG A 62 4.12 16.31 -11.26
CA ARG A 62 4.73 17.05 -12.38
C ARG A 62 5.16 18.46 -11.98
N ASP A 63 4.30 19.18 -11.25
CA ASP A 63 4.55 20.54 -10.80
C ASP A 63 5.72 20.63 -9.78
N ASN A 64 6.07 19.51 -9.13
CA ASN A 64 7.15 19.38 -8.15
C ASN A 64 8.21 18.36 -8.57
N SER A 65 8.44 18.22 -9.87
CA SER A 65 9.36 17.22 -10.43
C SER A 65 10.83 17.44 -10.06
N ASP A 66 11.18 18.56 -9.47
CA ASP A 66 12.48 18.82 -8.84
C ASP A 66 12.68 18.07 -7.51
N LEU A 67 11.60 17.72 -6.81
CA LEU A 67 11.61 17.07 -5.50
C LEU A 67 11.19 15.59 -5.55
N VAL A 68 10.20 15.28 -6.39
CA VAL A 68 9.55 13.97 -6.44
C VAL A 68 9.49 13.40 -7.85
N MET A 69 9.27 12.10 -7.95
CA MET A 69 9.04 11.41 -9.22
C MET A 69 8.04 10.25 -9.06
N PRO A 70 7.29 9.88 -10.12
CA PRO A 70 6.41 8.73 -10.04
C PRO A 70 7.21 7.43 -9.95
N VAL A 71 6.71 6.46 -9.17
CA VAL A 71 7.21 5.09 -9.08
C VAL A 71 6.20 4.14 -9.69
N ARG A 72 6.61 3.36 -10.68
CA ARG A 72 5.82 2.30 -11.32
C ARG A 72 6.49 0.93 -11.20
N THR A 73 7.80 0.93 -10.98
CA THR A 73 8.64 -0.26 -10.87
C THR A 73 9.66 -0.10 -9.72
N THR A 74 10.24 -1.20 -9.28
CA THR A 74 11.32 -1.16 -8.28
C THR A 74 12.57 -0.44 -8.80
N ALA A 75 12.79 -0.41 -10.12
CA ALA A 75 13.88 0.35 -10.73
C ALA A 75 13.70 1.86 -10.52
N ASP A 76 12.45 2.35 -10.53
CA ASP A 76 12.16 3.77 -10.29
C ASP A 76 12.52 4.19 -8.85
N ILE A 77 12.38 3.30 -7.86
CA ILE A 77 12.79 3.54 -6.47
C ILE A 77 14.31 3.75 -6.40
N ARG A 78 15.09 2.89 -7.06
CA ARG A 78 16.55 3.03 -7.12
C ARG A 78 16.95 4.33 -7.83
N LYS A 79 16.28 4.65 -8.93
CA LYS A 79 16.49 5.89 -9.66
C LYS A 79 16.14 7.13 -8.82
N ALA A 80 15.09 7.08 -8.02
CA ALA A 80 14.75 8.17 -7.09
C ALA A 80 15.89 8.42 -6.10
N LYS A 81 16.48 7.35 -5.53
CA LYS A 81 17.66 7.43 -4.66
C LYS A 81 18.85 8.09 -5.36
N GLU A 82 19.17 7.63 -6.56
CA GLU A 82 20.30 8.15 -7.37
C GLU A 82 20.10 9.66 -7.70
N LEU A 83 18.87 10.08 -7.98
CA LEU A 83 18.55 11.47 -8.31
C LEU A 83 18.33 12.37 -7.08
N GLY A 84 18.40 11.83 -5.85
CA GLY A 84 18.10 12.57 -4.63
C GLY A 84 16.65 13.08 -4.56
N LYS A 85 15.72 12.37 -5.18
CA LYS A 85 14.27 12.65 -5.16
C LYS A 85 13.55 11.63 -4.28
N THR A 86 12.30 11.96 -3.88
CA THR A 86 11.41 10.96 -3.29
C THR A 86 10.50 10.37 -4.36
N GLY A 87 10.50 9.05 -4.49
CA GLY A 87 9.60 8.32 -5.38
C GLY A 87 8.19 8.23 -4.80
N ILE A 88 7.18 8.54 -5.60
CA ILE A 88 5.76 8.49 -5.20
C ILE A 88 5.09 7.29 -5.87
N LEU A 89 4.69 6.31 -5.05
CA LEU A 89 3.90 5.15 -5.43
C LEU A 89 2.43 5.40 -5.09
N PHE A 90 1.52 5.26 -6.03
CA PHE A 90 0.10 5.35 -5.73
C PHE A 90 -0.43 4.07 -5.11
N GLY A 91 -1.13 4.21 -3.98
CA GLY A 91 -1.79 3.12 -3.30
C GLY A 91 -3.25 3.41 -2.96
N PHE A 92 -4.04 2.36 -2.82
CA PHE A 92 -5.38 2.40 -2.28
C PHE A 92 -5.42 1.74 -0.91
N GLN A 93 -6.16 2.32 0.03
CA GLN A 93 -6.42 1.65 1.31
C GLN A 93 -7.71 0.79 1.29
N ASN A 94 -8.33 0.62 0.12
CA ASN A 94 -9.49 -0.24 -0.06
C ASN A 94 -9.62 -0.64 -1.54
N ALA A 95 -10.07 -1.85 -1.81
CA ALA A 95 -10.37 -2.30 -3.17
C ALA A 95 -11.70 -1.75 -3.72
N HIS A 96 -12.35 -0.83 -3.01
CA HIS A 96 -13.66 -0.28 -3.36
C HIS A 96 -13.68 0.39 -4.75
N ALA A 97 -12.56 0.99 -5.16
CA ALA A 97 -12.43 1.61 -6.49
C ALA A 97 -12.53 0.62 -7.66
N PHE A 98 -12.36 -0.68 -7.42
CA PHE A 98 -12.59 -1.71 -8.45
C PHE A 98 -14.08 -1.97 -8.72
N GLU A 99 -14.96 -1.49 -7.83
CA GLU A 99 -16.40 -1.74 -7.90
C GLU A 99 -16.66 -3.25 -8.07
N ASP A 100 -17.46 -3.67 -9.04
CA ASP A 100 -17.70 -5.07 -9.41
C ASP A 100 -16.97 -5.48 -10.71
N GLN A 101 -15.88 -4.75 -11.07
CA GLN A 101 -15.21 -4.88 -12.37
C GLN A 101 -13.74 -5.30 -12.22
N ILE A 102 -13.42 -6.56 -12.48
CA ILE A 102 -12.04 -7.08 -12.44
C ILE A 102 -11.13 -6.32 -13.41
N ALA A 103 -11.64 -5.91 -14.58
CA ALA A 103 -10.89 -5.16 -15.58
C ALA A 103 -10.34 -3.81 -15.07
N TYR A 104 -10.94 -3.23 -14.01
CA TYR A 104 -10.45 -1.98 -13.43
C TYR A 104 -9.11 -2.12 -12.73
N VAL A 105 -8.73 -3.32 -12.32
CA VAL A 105 -7.39 -3.60 -11.76
C VAL A 105 -6.30 -3.23 -12.77
N ASP A 106 -6.43 -3.67 -14.03
CA ASP A 106 -5.46 -3.32 -15.08
C ASP A 106 -5.51 -1.83 -15.42
N VAL A 107 -6.69 -1.23 -15.50
CA VAL A 107 -6.83 0.21 -15.75
C VAL A 107 -6.07 1.02 -14.69
N PHE A 108 -6.26 0.73 -13.39
CA PHE A 108 -5.55 1.42 -12.32
C PHE A 108 -4.04 1.13 -12.33
N LYS A 109 -3.62 -0.07 -12.72
CA LYS A 109 -2.20 -0.36 -12.96
C LYS A 109 -1.60 0.57 -14.01
N GLN A 110 -2.28 0.76 -15.14
CA GLN A 110 -1.83 1.67 -16.21
C GLN A 110 -1.79 3.13 -15.73
N LEU A 111 -2.67 3.54 -14.81
CA LEU A 111 -2.66 4.86 -14.18
C LEU A 111 -1.54 5.03 -13.13
N GLY A 112 -0.82 3.95 -12.77
CA GLY A 112 0.34 3.99 -11.90
C GLY A 112 0.11 3.49 -10.48
N VAL A 113 -1.02 2.83 -10.21
CA VAL A 113 -1.27 2.18 -8.91
C VAL A 113 -0.39 0.94 -8.77
N GLY A 114 0.28 0.81 -7.61
CA GLY A 114 1.22 -0.29 -7.37
C GLY A 114 0.91 -1.12 -6.13
N ILE A 115 0.05 -0.63 -5.22
CA ILE A 115 -0.35 -1.34 -4.01
C ILE A 115 -1.83 -1.08 -3.73
N VAL A 116 -2.59 -2.10 -3.37
CA VAL A 116 -4.00 -1.97 -3.02
C VAL A 116 -4.32 -2.83 -1.81
N GLN A 117 -4.86 -2.20 -0.79
CA GLN A 117 -5.38 -2.88 0.38
C GLN A 117 -6.74 -3.50 0.04
N MET A 118 -6.90 -4.76 0.42
CA MET A 118 -8.07 -5.57 0.01
C MET A 118 -9.37 -5.07 0.65
N CYS A 119 -9.35 -4.70 1.94
CA CYS A 119 -10.51 -4.17 2.66
C CYS A 119 -10.07 -3.06 3.62
N TYR A 120 -10.92 -2.07 3.87
CA TYR A 120 -10.67 -1.03 4.87
C TYR A 120 -11.68 -1.15 6.03
N ASN A 121 -11.27 -1.76 7.12
CA ASN A 121 -12.02 -1.93 8.38
C ASN A 121 -13.29 -2.78 8.27
N THR A 122 -14.11 -2.57 7.26
CA THR A 122 -15.42 -3.23 7.04
C THR A 122 -15.39 -4.19 5.86
N GLN A 123 -16.48 -4.91 5.65
CA GLN A 123 -16.66 -5.81 4.51
C GLN A 123 -16.84 -5.02 3.21
N ASN A 124 -16.25 -5.51 2.13
CA ASN A 124 -16.51 -5.09 0.76
C ASN A 124 -16.75 -6.31 -0.14
N LEU A 125 -16.78 -6.15 -1.47
CA LEU A 125 -16.97 -7.26 -2.41
C LEU A 125 -15.83 -8.29 -2.41
N VAL A 126 -14.62 -7.88 -1.96
CA VAL A 126 -13.41 -8.72 -1.98
C VAL A 126 -13.34 -9.63 -0.75
N GLY A 127 -13.65 -9.09 0.43
CA GLY A 127 -13.52 -9.83 1.69
C GLY A 127 -13.93 -8.98 2.88
N THR A 128 -13.38 -9.29 4.05
CA THR A 128 -13.79 -8.68 5.32
C THR A 128 -12.65 -7.90 5.96
N GLY A 129 -12.97 -6.73 6.49
CA GLY A 129 -12.06 -5.90 7.28
C GLY A 129 -11.99 -6.31 8.76
N CYS A 130 -11.06 -5.71 9.50
CA CYS A 130 -10.71 -6.12 10.86
C CYS A 130 -11.76 -5.78 11.94
N TYR A 131 -12.79 -4.99 11.64
CA TYR A 131 -13.83 -4.62 12.61
C TYR A 131 -15.14 -5.39 12.45
N GLU A 132 -15.20 -6.35 11.56
CA GLU A 132 -16.40 -7.14 11.33
C GLU A 132 -16.15 -8.65 11.54
N ARG A 133 -17.23 -9.42 11.59
CA ARG A 133 -17.13 -10.87 11.59
C ARG A 133 -16.48 -11.35 10.30
N ASP A 134 -15.28 -11.86 10.40
CA ASP A 134 -14.47 -12.22 9.25
C ASP A 134 -15.02 -13.46 8.51
N GLY A 135 -15.61 -13.21 7.34
CA GLY A 135 -16.14 -14.22 6.44
C GLY A 135 -15.10 -14.89 5.55
N GLY A 136 -13.90 -14.30 5.46
CA GLY A 136 -12.84 -14.71 4.53
C GLY A 136 -12.92 -14.03 3.18
N LEU A 137 -12.11 -14.49 2.24
CA LEU A 137 -12.00 -13.98 0.87
C LEU A 137 -13.21 -14.46 0.02
N SER A 138 -13.86 -13.54 -0.66
CA SER A 138 -14.98 -13.89 -1.56
C SER A 138 -14.50 -14.54 -2.87
N GLY A 139 -15.43 -15.09 -3.66
CA GLY A 139 -15.13 -15.56 -5.02
C GLY A 139 -14.58 -14.45 -5.89
N PHE A 140 -15.22 -13.26 -5.89
CA PHE A 140 -14.73 -12.07 -6.57
C PHE A 140 -13.36 -11.64 -6.04
N GLY A 141 -13.13 -11.72 -4.73
CA GLY A 141 -11.83 -11.44 -4.12
C GLY A 141 -10.70 -12.32 -4.65
N ARG A 142 -10.95 -13.61 -4.90
CA ARG A 142 -9.95 -14.52 -5.50
C ARG A 142 -9.58 -14.09 -6.92
N GLU A 143 -10.57 -13.68 -7.72
CA GLU A 143 -10.32 -13.15 -9.06
C GLU A 143 -9.55 -11.83 -9.03
N ILE A 144 -9.84 -10.94 -8.07
CA ILE A 144 -9.08 -9.69 -7.86
C ILE A 144 -7.64 -9.99 -7.48
N VAL A 145 -7.37 -10.94 -6.56
CA VAL A 145 -5.99 -11.34 -6.19
C VAL A 145 -5.24 -11.88 -7.40
N ALA A 146 -5.88 -12.76 -8.19
CA ALA A 146 -5.28 -13.31 -9.41
C ALA A 146 -4.93 -12.21 -10.41
N GLU A 147 -5.84 -11.25 -10.63
CA GLU A 147 -5.61 -10.15 -11.57
C GLU A 147 -4.55 -9.16 -11.05
N MET A 148 -4.56 -8.83 -9.75
CA MET A 148 -3.49 -8.03 -9.14
C MET A 148 -2.12 -8.68 -9.30
N ASN A 149 -2.02 -10.00 -9.12
CA ASN A 149 -0.80 -10.76 -9.36
C ASN A 149 -0.36 -10.70 -10.83
N ARG A 150 -1.32 -10.82 -11.78
CA ARG A 150 -1.06 -10.76 -13.23
C ARG A 150 -0.46 -9.41 -13.64
N VAL A 151 -1.06 -8.31 -13.18
CA VAL A 151 -0.62 -6.97 -13.59
C VAL A 151 0.52 -6.41 -12.71
N GLY A 152 0.84 -7.06 -11.59
CA GLY A 152 1.89 -6.62 -10.68
C GLY A 152 1.46 -5.47 -9.77
N ILE A 153 0.24 -5.54 -9.19
CA ILE A 153 -0.20 -4.75 -8.05
C ILE A 153 -0.02 -5.59 -6.79
N MET A 154 0.58 -5.04 -5.75
CA MET A 154 0.77 -5.72 -4.47
C MET A 154 -0.51 -5.70 -3.64
N CYS A 155 -0.88 -6.85 -3.07
CA CYS A 155 -1.97 -6.92 -2.10
C CYS A 155 -1.48 -6.46 -0.71
N ASP A 156 -2.16 -5.46 -0.14
CA ASP A 156 -1.95 -5.00 1.22
C ASP A 156 -3.08 -5.50 2.13
N LEU A 157 -2.73 -5.97 3.31
CA LEU A 157 -3.62 -6.64 4.26
C LEU A 157 -3.79 -5.87 5.58
N SER A 158 -3.34 -4.62 5.64
CA SER A 158 -3.21 -3.85 6.88
C SER A 158 -4.50 -3.67 7.69
N HIS A 159 -5.64 -3.40 7.04
CA HIS A 159 -6.96 -3.26 7.69
C HIS A 159 -7.86 -4.50 7.50
N VAL A 160 -7.30 -5.57 6.98
CA VAL A 160 -8.03 -6.78 6.60
C VAL A 160 -8.18 -7.70 7.80
N GLY A 161 -9.29 -8.43 7.90
CA GLY A 161 -9.52 -9.43 8.92
C GLY A 161 -8.53 -10.60 8.82
N SER A 162 -8.35 -11.34 9.91
CA SER A 162 -7.32 -12.39 10.01
C SER A 162 -7.55 -13.53 9.02
N LYS A 163 -8.80 -14.02 8.91
CA LYS A 163 -9.15 -15.11 7.98
C LYS A 163 -9.01 -14.67 6.53
N THR A 164 -9.53 -13.47 6.20
CA THR A 164 -9.38 -12.91 4.85
C THR A 164 -7.91 -12.71 4.51
N SER A 165 -7.08 -12.24 5.44
CA SER A 165 -5.64 -12.08 5.26
C SER A 165 -4.95 -13.42 4.98
N GLU A 166 -5.24 -14.44 5.77
CA GLU A 166 -4.70 -15.81 5.58
C GLU A 166 -5.05 -16.35 4.19
N GLU A 167 -6.33 -16.26 3.80
CA GLU A 167 -6.78 -16.73 2.49
C GLU A 167 -6.14 -15.97 1.33
N VAL A 168 -5.92 -14.64 1.45
CA VAL A 168 -5.18 -13.86 0.44
C VAL A 168 -3.72 -14.28 0.35
N ILE A 169 -3.06 -14.53 1.50
CA ILE A 169 -1.66 -15.00 1.52
C ILE A 169 -1.52 -16.33 0.79
N LEU A 170 -2.44 -17.27 1.04
CA LEU A 170 -2.44 -18.59 0.40
C LEU A 170 -2.79 -18.54 -1.10
N GLU A 171 -3.71 -17.64 -1.50
CA GLU A 171 -4.14 -17.49 -2.89
C GLU A 171 -3.08 -16.79 -3.74
N SER A 172 -2.39 -15.80 -3.17
CA SER A 172 -1.44 -14.97 -3.91
C SER A 172 -0.21 -15.75 -4.38
N LYS A 173 0.16 -15.57 -5.65
CA LYS A 173 1.40 -16.12 -6.25
C LYS A 173 2.56 -15.13 -6.17
N LYS A 174 2.37 -13.97 -5.54
CA LYS A 174 3.35 -12.91 -5.36
C LYS A 174 3.40 -12.52 -3.88
N PRO A 175 4.51 -11.94 -3.41
CA PRO A 175 4.57 -11.41 -2.06
C PRO A 175 3.44 -10.42 -1.78
N VAL A 176 2.90 -10.48 -0.58
CA VAL A 176 1.88 -9.56 -0.05
C VAL A 176 2.46 -8.78 1.13
N CYS A 177 1.75 -7.79 1.65
CA CYS A 177 2.25 -7.03 2.79
C CYS A 177 1.17 -6.69 3.82
N TYR A 178 1.62 -6.42 5.03
CA TYR A 178 0.99 -5.48 5.94
C TYR A 178 1.76 -4.17 5.80
N SER A 179 1.31 -3.25 4.96
CA SER A 179 2.05 -2.01 4.68
C SER A 179 2.21 -1.14 5.92
N HIS A 180 1.23 -1.19 6.84
CA HIS A 180 1.20 -0.42 8.08
C HIS A 180 0.36 -1.15 9.15
N CYS A 181 0.98 -1.87 10.04
CA CYS A 181 0.32 -2.50 11.19
C CYS A 181 1.17 -2.41 12.45
N LEU A 182 0.56 -2.74 13.60
CA LEU A 182 1.23 -2.82 14.88
C LEU A 182 1.06 -4.25 15.42
N PRO A 183 2.06 -4.85 16.10
CA PRO A 183 1.92 -6.13 16.76
C PRO A 183 0.90 -6.08 17.90
N SER A 184 -0.01 -7.06 17.98
CA SER A 184 -0.99 -7.19 19.08
C SER A 184 -0.32 -7.34 20.44
N GLY A 185 0.88 -7.94 20.48
CA GLY A 185 1.68 -8.05 21.70
C GLY A 185 2.08 -6.71 22.34
N LEU A 186 2.10 -5.62 21.57
CA LEU A 186 2.31 -4.26 22.10
C LEU A 186 1.00 -3.60 22.56
N LYS A 187 -0.08 -3.85 21.84
CA LYS A 187 -1.42 -3.34 22.16
C LYS A 187 -2.46 -4.27 21.53
N GLU A 188 -3.29 -4.89 22.38
CA GLU A 188 -4.39 -5.71 21.88
C GLU A 188 -5.46 -4.83 21.24
N HIS A 189 -5.69 -5.05 19.94
CA HIS A 189 -6.69 -4.31 19.17
C HIS A 189 -7.00 -5.06 17.87
N PRO A 190 -8.25 -5.08 17.36
CA PRO A 190 -8.62 -5.80 16.12
C PRO A 190 -7.83 -5.34 14.87
N ARG A 191 -7.34 -4.10 14.87
CA ARG A 191 -6.53 -3.52 13.80
C ARG A 191 -5.09 -4.06 13.79
N ASN A 192 -4.62 -4.58 14.93
CA ASN A 192 -3.25 -5.06 15.10
C ASN A 192 -3.15 -6.53 14.70
N LYS A 193 -1.95 -6.98 14.42
CA LYS A 193 -1.67 -8.34 13.97
C LYS A 193 -1.00 -9.16 15.07
N SER A 194 -1.49 -10.39 15.27
CA SER A 194 -0.88 -11.32 16.19
C SER A 194 0.50 -11.78 15.70
N ASP A 195 1.35 -12.26 16.63
CA ASP A 195 2.66 -12.81 16.27
C ASP A 195 2.53 -13.98 15.29
N ALA A 196 1.45 -14.76 15.37
CA ALA A 196 1.15 -15.84 14.43
C ALA A 196 0.90 -15.31 13.01
N GLU A 197 0.10 -14.23 12.85
CA GLU A 197 -0.15 -13.60 11.56
C GLU A 197 1.12 -12.94 10.99
N LEU A 198 1.92 -12.31 11.85
CA LEU A 198 3.19 -11.70 11.43
C LEU A 198 4.21 -12.75 10.98
N LYS A 199 4.28 -13.88 11.69
CA LYS A 199 5.12 -15.00 11.29
C LYS A 199 4.60 -15.64 9.99
N PHE A 200 3.28 -15.82 9.86
CA PHE A 200 2.67 -16.44 8.69
C PHE A 200 2.97 -15.69 7.41
N ILE A 201 2.80 -14.35 7.41
CA ILE A 201 3.13 -13.54 6.22
C ILE A 201 4.64 -13.59 5.90
N ALA A 202 5.51 -13.60 6.91
CA ALA A 202 6.96 -13.71 6.72
C ALA A 202 7.36 -15.07 6.11
N ASP A 203 6.78 -16.16 6.60
CA ASP A 203 7.01 -17.52 6.09
C ASP A 203 6.58 -17.66 4.61
N HIS A 204 5.66 -16.82 4.14
CA HIS A 204 5.20 -16.75 2.74
C HIS A 204 5.89 -15.65 1.91
N GLY A 205 7.02 -15.10 2.39
CA GLY A 205 7.83 -14.15 1.66
C GLY A 205 7.27 -12.73 1.59
N GLY A 206 6.27 -12.41 2.40
CA GLY A 206 5.73 -11.07 2.55
C GLY A 206 6.53 -10.21 3.52
N PHE A 207 6.12 -8.95 3.69
CA PHE A 207 6.78 -8.04 4.63
C PHE A 207 5.78 -7.25 5.49
N VAL A 208 6.30 -6.64 6.53
CA VAL A 208 5.52 -5.87 7.50
C VAL A 208 6.11 -4.48 7.66
N GLY A 209 5.30 -3.46 7.37
CA GLY A 209 5.56 -2.06 7.71
C GLY A 209 5.00 -1.75 9.10
N VAL A 210 5.86 -1.27 9.99
CA VAL A 210 5.45 -0.94 11.36
C VAL A 210 4.90 0.48 11.40
N THR A 211 3.65 0.64 11.83
CA THR A 211 3.02 1.96 11.99
C THR A 211 3.25 2.50 13.40
N MET A 212 3.36 3.83 13.50
CA MET A 212 3.32 4.53 14.78
C MET A 212 1.88 4.92 15.19
N PHE A 213 0.89 4.66 14.34
CA PHE A 213 -0.51 4.87 14.67
C PHE A 213 -0.96 3.83 15.68
N ALA A 214 -1.38 4.29 16.86
CA ALA A 214 -1.91 3.46 17.92
C ALA A 214 -3.43 3.69 18.01
N PRO A 215 -4.25 2.78 17.46
CA PRO A 215 -5.70 2.87 17.50
C PRO A 215 -6.26 2.69 18.92
#